data_20670557aa9006fb5c08d4457a9f7f5c
#
_entry.id   20670557aa9006fb5c08d4457a9f7f5c
#
_cell.length_a   1.000
_cell.length_b   1.000
_cell.length_c   1.000
_cell.angle_alpha   90.00
_cell.angle_beta   90.00
_cell.angle_gamma   90.00
#
_symmetry.space_group_name_H-M   'P 1'
#
loop_
_entity.id
_entity.type
_entity.pdbx_description
1 polymer ?
#
loop_
_entity_poly.entity_id
_entity_poly.type
_entity_poly.pdbx_seq_one_letter_code
_entity_poly.pdbx_strand_id
1 'polypeptide(L)'
;MKKVITYGTYDLFHQGHYNLLKRAKELGDYLIVGVTSDYFDKSRGKFNVRDSLMKRIENVKSTGFADEIIVEEYFGQKIDDIKKYGVDIFTVGSDWKGYFDYLNEYCHVVYLERTKGISSTQIRNINNLRLGIVGNESILDRFLDELKFVSGVEVAGVYAADEDKCSKYKSIKYKDLERYETYEALLSCADAVYINAPLHERLLYMEKAVKAGKHVLTEFPFCSDYRKAKKLMELAQKQHVILMEGLKTAYCPAFGKMVSLARSGQIGKIVNVEANFTQILGEGLNNQIRIAGGSVESLAAYPLLAVFKLLGTNYKRVSFVTQKENHIDMITKLNFIYEDAMAGAVVSIHSKAEGDLVISGTKGYIYVPAPWWKTEFFEVRYEDINKNRKYFYKFDGEGLRYEIVEFLYNIRDGRNGFLMTEDDVLAECKVIDQFLSNVDVTVLDSYCGDI
;
A
#
# COMPACT_ATOMS: atom_id res chain seq x y z
N MET A 1 -15.91 -40.11 -7.60
CA MET A 1 -15.91 -39.31 -6.35
C MET A 1 -15.84 -37.83 -6.76
N LYS A 2 -16.92 -37.13 -6.54
CA LYS A 2 -17.04 -35.72 -6.93
C LYS A 2 -16.41 -34.83 -5.86
N LYS A 3 -15.36 -34.09 -6.21
CA LYS A 3 -14.59 -33.23 -5.29
C LYS A 3 -15.05 -31.79 -5.32
N VAL A 4 -15.28 -31.23 -4.15
CA VAL A 4 -15.70 -29.85 -3.95
C VAL A 4 -14.62 -29.12 -3.17
N ILE A 5 -14.33 -27.87 -3.54
CA ILE A 5 -13.44 -27.00 -2.77
C ILE A 5 -14.13 -25.68 -2.43
N THR A 6 -13.91 -25.20 -1.21
CA THR A 6 -14.37 -23.89 -0.75
C THR A 6 -13.27 -23.19 0.05
N TYR A 7 -13.28 -21.85 0.07
CA TYR A 7 -12.31 -21.04 0.80
C TYR A 7 -12.97 -20.00 1.68
N GLY A 8 -12.34 -19.72 2.80
CA GLY A 8 -12.81 -18.66 3.70
C GLY A 8 -11.84 -18.36 4.83
N THR A 9 -12.02 -17.20 5.46
CA THR A 9 -11.28 -16.83 6.66
C THR A 9 -11.77 -17.64 7.87
N TYR A 10 -13.08 -17.91 7.95
CA TYR A 10 -13.77 -18.62 9.05
C TYR A 10 -13.53 -18.03 10.44
N ASP A 11 -13.28 -16.71 10.51
CA ASP A 11 -13.08 -15.97 11.74
C ASP A 11 -14.39 -15.80 12.52
N LEU A 12 -14.32 -15.83 13.87
CA LEU A 12 -15.50 -15.76 14.74
C LEU A 12 -16.57 -16.75 14.24
N PHE A 13 -16.23 -18.03 14.18
CA PHE A 13 -17.03 -19.07 13.55
C PHE A 13 -18.49 -19.02 14.01
N HIS A 14 -19.41 -18.93 13.09
CA HIS A 14 -20.84 -18.74 13.35
C HIS A 14 -21.72 -19.62 12.45
N GLN A 15 -23.04 -19.60 12.71
CA GLN A 15 -24.02 -20.43 11.99
C GLN A 15 -23.96 -20.25 10.45
N GLY A 16 -23.60 -19.06 9.96
CA GLY A 16 -23.42 -18.80 8.53
C GLY A 16 -22.30 -19.62 7.91
N HIS A 17 -21.16 -19.75 8.62
CA HIS A 17 -20.04 -20.59 8.20
C HIS A 17 -20.43 -22.07 8.24
N TYR A 18 -21.11 -22.50 9.30
CA TYR A 18 -21.60 -23.88 9.43
C TYR A 18 -22.52 -24.25 8.25
N ASN A 19 -23.49 -23.40 7.94
CA ASN A 19 -24.45 -23.63 6.85
C ASN A 19 -23.76 -23.63 5.46
N LEU A 20 -22.75 -22.78 5.25
CA LEU A 20 -21.96 -22.74 4.02
C LEU A 20 -21.24 -24.09 3.83
N LEU A 21 -20.52 -24.56 4.87
CA LEU A 21 -19.78 -25.82 4.82
C LEU A 21 -20.71 -27.03 4.61
N LYS A 22 -21.85 -27.05 5.29
CA LYS A 22 -22.87 -28.08 5.10
C LYS A 22 -23.34 -28.16 3.64
N ARG A 23 -23.75 -27.01 3.07
CA ARG A 23 -24.22 -26.96 1.68
C ARG A 23 -23.09 -27.25 0.67
N ALA A 24 -21.84 -26.85 0.96
CA ALA A 24 -20.70 -27.19 0.15
C ALA A 24 -20.49 -28.72 0.11
N LYS A 25 -20.62 -29.39 1.27
CA LYS A 25 -20.53 -30.87 1.36
C LYS A 25 -21.63 -31.57 0.56
N GLU A 26 -22.82 -31.00 0.51
CA GLU A 26 -23.98 -31.55 -0.25
C GLU A 26 -23.79 -31.51 -1.78
N LEU A 27 -22.78 -30.74 -2.28
CA LEU A 27 -22.48 -30.65 -3.73
C LEU A 27 -21.65 -31.83 -4.26
N GLY A 28 -21.01 -32.61 -3.39
CA GLY A 28 -20.16 -33.70 -3.81
C GLY A 28 -19.79 -34.69 -2.70
N ASP A 29 -18.96 -35.63 -3.05
CA ASP A 29 -18.58 -36.73 -2.16
C ASP A 29 -17.43 -36.35 -1.19
N TYR A 30 -16.55 -35.45 -1.65
CA TYR A 30 -15.32 -35.07 -0.93
C TYR A 30 -15.21 -33.54 -0.90
N LEU A 31 -15.15 -32.95 0.32
CA LEU A 31 -15.05 -31.51 0.54
C LEU A 31 -13.66 -31.13 1.03
N ILE A 32 -12.97 -30.27 0.27
CA ILE A 32 -11.73 -29.62 0.64
C ILE A 32 -12.07 -28.19 1.13
N VAL A 33 -11.56 -27.81 2.30
CA VAL A 33 -11.80 -26.49 2.86
C VAL A 33 -10.46 -25.76 3.01
N GLY A 34 -10.29 -24.68 2.25
CA GLY A 34 -9.16 -23.77 2.37
C GLY A 34 -9.43 -22.70 3.45
N VAL A 35 -8.63 -22.71 4.52
CA VAL A 35 -8.66 -21.69 5.57
C VAL A 35 -7.57 -20.67 5.25
N THR A 36 -7.95 -19.40 5.09
CA THR A 36 -7.01 -18.35 4.71
C THR A 36 -6.03 -18.04 5.86
N SER A 37 -4.73 -17.98 5.56
CA SER A 37 -3.71 -17.62 6.56
C SER A 37 -3.86 -16.16 7.03
N ASP A 38 -3.35 -15.85 8.25
CA ASP A 38 -3.40 -14.50 8.80
C ASP A 38 -2.63 -13.50 7.92
N TYR A 39 -1.49 -13.94 7.37
CA TYR A 39 -0.70 -13.14 6.44
C TYR A 39 -1.47 -12.82 5.15
N PHE A 40 -2.13 -13.82 4.58
CA PHE A 40 -2.87 -13.63 3.33
C PHE A 40 -4.17 -12.85 3.54
N ASP A 41 -4.87 -13.04 4.66
CA ASP A 41 -6.00 -12.19 5.04
C ASP A 41 -5.60 -10.72 5.19
N LYS A 42 -4.45 -10.44 5.84
CA LYS A 42 -3.87 -9.10 5.94
C LYS A 42 -3.59 -8.49 4.57
N SER A 43 -2.96 -9.25 3.65
CA SER A 43 -2.65 -8.77 2.29
C SER A 43 -3.89 -8.44 1.46
N ARG A 44 -5.06 -8.99 1.83
CA ARG A 44 -6.38 -8.71 1.21
C ARG A 44 -7.21 -7.66 1.95
N GLY A 45 -6.64 -6.95 2.91
CA GLY A 45 -7.32 -5.91 3.67
C GLY A 45 -8.15 -6.40 4.86
N LYS A 46 -8.03 -7.68 5.27
CA LYS A 46 -8.67 -8.23 6.46
C LYS A 46 -7.67 -8.28 7.61
N PHE A 47 -7.51 -7.17 8.32
CA PHE A 47 -6.53 -7.08 9.39
C PHE A 47 -7.09 -7.44 10.78
N ASN A 48 -8.40 -7.38 10.99
CA ASN A 48 -9.06 -7.58 12.29
C ASN A 48 -9.58 -9.00 12.51
N VAL A 49 -8.92 -10.00 11.93
CA VAL A 49 -9.16 -11.41 12.24
C VAL A 49 -8.79 -11.64 13.71
N ARG A 50 -9.74 -12.16 14.50
CA ARG A 50 -9.62 -12.34 15.96
C ARG A 50 -9.14 -13.72 16.36
N ASP A 51 -9.66 -14.74 15.69
CA ASP A 51 -9.28 -16.13 15.97
C ASP A 51 -7.98 -16.46 15.24
N SER A 52 -7.02 -17.06 15.93
CA SER A 52 -5.78 -17.54 15.29
C SER A 52 -6.10 -18.55 14.17
N LEU A 53 -5.20 -18.70 13.20
CA LEU A 53 -5.35 -19.67 12.11
C LEU A 53 -5.66 -21.08 12.66
N MET A 54 -4.96 -21.51 13.71
CA MET A 54 -5.20 -22.82 14.32
C MET A 54 -6.61 -22.94 14.89
N LYS A 55 -7.11 -21.91 15.57
CA LYS A 55 -8.48 -21.88 16.10
C LYS A 55 -9.51 -21.97 14.98
N ARG A 56 -9.31 -21.27 13.90
CA ARG A 56 -10.18 -21.28 12.72
C ARG A 56 -10.20 -22.64 12.03
N ILE A 57 -9.04 -23.30 11.93
CA ILE A 57 -8.92 -24.69 11.43
C ILE A 57 -9.68 -25.65 12.35
N GLU A 58 -9.52 -25.54 13.68
CA GLU A 58 -10.25 -26.37 14.64
C GLU A 58 -11.78 -26.19 14.53
N ASN A 59 -12.24 -24.96 14.38
CA ASN A 59 -13.66 -24.66 14.20
C ASN A 59 -14.22 -25.31 12.93
N VAL A 60 -13.48 -25.24 11.80
CA VAL A 60 -13.88 -25.92 10.55
C VAL A 60 -13.89 -27.44 10.76
N LYS A 61 -12.83 -28.00 11.36
CA LYS A 61 -12.70 -29.44 11.63
C LYS A 61 -13.83 -29.97 12.52
N SER A 62 -14.22 -29.21 13.52
CA SER A 62 -15.28 -29.59 14.48
C SER A 62 -16.66 -29.72 13.84
N THR A 63 -16.88 -29.17 12.63
CA THR A 63 -18.14 -29.33 11.89
C THR A 63 -18.36 -30.74 11.34
N GLY A 64 -17.26 -31.49 11.12
CA GLY A 64 -17.28 -32.80 10.51
C GLY A 64 -17.60 -32.82 9.00
N PHE A 65 -17.72 -31.66 8.34
CA PHE A 65 -18.04 -31.60 6.91
C PHE A 65 -16.81 -31.67 6.01
N ALA A 66 -15.66 -31.14 6.47
CA ALA A 66 -14.43 -31.12 5.71
C ALA A 66 -13.75 -32.49 5.73
N ASP A 67 -13.51 -33.10 4.58
CA ASP A 67 -12.70 -34.28 4.42
C ASP A 67 -11.21 -33.96 4.43
N GLU A 68 -10.85 -32.77 3.88
CA GLU A 68 -9.50 -32.24 3.89
C GLU A 68 -9.52 -30.74 4.22
N ILE A 69 -8.54 -30.27 5.00
CA ILE A 69 -8.37 -28.84 5.31
C ILE A 69 -6.98 -28.43 4.85
N ILE A 70 -6.93 -27.37 4.05
CA ILE A 70 -5.70 -26.77 3.53
C ILE A 70 -5.60 -25.30 3.98
N VAL A 71 -4.41 -24.73 3.93
CA VAL A 71 -4.18 -23.32 4.22
C VAL A 71 -4.03 -22.54 2.92
N GLU A 72 -4.77 -21.44 2.79
CA GLU A 72 -4.64 -20.49 1.67
C GLU A 72 -3.62 -19.42 2.02
N GLU A 73 -2.54 -19.28 1.25
CA GLU A 73 -1.38 -18.44 1.56
C GLU A 73 -1.05 -17.41 0.50
N TYR A 74 -1.53 -17.58 -0.77
CA TYR A 74 -1.14 -16.70 -1.88
C TYR A 74 -2.23 -16.54 -2.95
N PHE A 75 -2.11 -15.46 -3.73
CA PHE A 75 -2.96 -15.23 -4.89
C PHE A 75 -2.69 -16.27 -5.98
N GLY A 76 -3.76 -16.82 -6.57
CA GLY A 76 -3.65 -17.86 -7.59
C GLY A 76 -3.70 -19.30 -7.03
N GLN A 77 -3.51 -19.51 -5.73
CA GLN A 77 -3.53 -20.84 -5.12
C GLN A 77 -4.80 -21.63 -5.45
N LYS A 78 -5.94 -20.98 -5.62
CA LYS A 78 -7.19 -21.65 -6.00
C LYS A 78 -7.06 -22.44 -7.31
N ILE A 79 -6.36 -21.88 -8.31
CA ILE A 79 -6.11 -22.58 -9.58
C ILE A 79 -5.17 -23.76 -9.38
N ASP A 80 -4.10 -23.54 -8.59
CA ASP A 80 -3.13 -24.58 -8.29
C ASP A 80 -3.77 -25.76 -7.54
N ASP A 81 -4.61 -25.46 -6.55
CA ASP A 81 -5.31 -26.47 -5.76
C ASP A 81 -6.38 -27.19 -6.57
N ILE A 82 -7.15 -26.48 -7.41
CA ILE A 82 -8.12 -27.11 -8.32
C ILE A 82 -7.43 -28.14 -9.22
N LYS A 83 -6.28 -27.79 -9.79
CA LYS A 83 -5.50 -28.72 -10.64
C LYS A 83 -4.87 -29.85 -9.83
N LYS A 84 -4.26 -29.54 -8.69
CA LYS A 84 -3.57 -30.49 -7.82
C LYS A 84 -4.51 -31.58 -7.29
N TYR A 85 -5.69 -31.20 -6.84
CA TYR A 85 -6.65 -32.11 -6.24
C TYR A 85 -7.65 -32.70 -7.25
N GLY A 86 -7.69 -32.21 -8.49
CA GLY A 86 -8.66 -32.59 -9.50
C GLY A 86 -10.08 -32.27 -9.04
N VAL A 87 -10.32 -30.99 -8.74
CA VAL A 87 -11.58 -30.49 -8.19
C VAL A 87 -12.64 -30.36 -9.29
N ASP A 88 -13.83 -30.87 -9.04
CA ASP A 88 -14.96 -30.76 -9.95
C ASP A 88 -15.77 -29.47 -9.73
N ILE A 89 -15.92 -29.05 -8.46
CA ILE A 89 -16.70 -27.86 -8.09
C ILE A 89 -15.90 -26.95 -7.16
N PHE A 90 -15.81 -25.67 -7.54
CA PHE A 90 -15.46 -24.59 -6.64
C PHE A 90 -16.74 -23.94 -6.13
N THR A 91 -16.85 -23.70 -4.80
CA THR A 91 -18.04 -23.07 -4.24
C THR A 91 -17.68 -22.01 -3.19
N VAL A 92 -18.50 -20.95 -3.13
CA VAL A 92 -18.35 -19.81 -2.22
C VAL A 92 -19.71 -19.13 -2.02
N GLY A 93 -19.84 -18.28 -1.03
CA GLY A 93 -21.07 -17.51 -0.78
C GLY A 93 -21.45 -16.58 -1.93
N SER A 94 -22.76 -16.33 -2.10
CA SER A 94 -23.31 -15.46 -3.14
C SER A 94 -22.84 -14.01 -3.10
N ASP A 95 -22.25 -13.55 -2.01
CA ASP A 95 -21.60 -12.23 -1.89
C ASP A 95 -20.46 -12.05 -2.92
N TRP A 96 -19.92 -13.14 -3.42
CA TRP A 96 -18.83 -13.19 -4.40
C TRP A 96 -19.29 -13.49 -5.82
N LYS A 97 -20.60 -13.40 -6.09
CA LYS A 97 -21.15 -13.73 -7.39
C LYS A 97 -20.47 -12.94 -8.51
N GLY A 98 -19.97 -13.66 -9.53
CA GLY A 98 -19.22 -13.10 -10.66
C GLY A 98 -17.71 -12.94 -10.41
N TYR A 99 -17.26 -12.83 -9.15
CA TYR A 99 -15.85 -12.57 -8.84
C TYR A 99 -14.92 -13.74 -9.17
N PHE A 100 -15.42 -14.98 -9.06
CA PHE A 100 -14.67 -16.20 -9.31
C PHE A 100 -15.04 -16.89 -10.62
N ASP A 101 -15.78 -16.24 -11.52
CA ASP A 101 -16.21 -16.84 -12.80
C ASP A 101 -15.04 -17.26 -13.68
N TYR A 102 -13.86 -16.66 -13.52
CA TYR A 102 -12.65 -17.08 -14.22
C TYR A 102 -12.21 -18.51 -13.89
N LEU A 103 -12.65 -19.08 -12.77
CA LEU A 103 -12.38 -20.47 -12.39
C LEU A 103 -13.22 -21.49 -13.21
N ASN A 104 -14.24 -21.05 -13.95
CA ASN A 104 -15.01 -21.91 -14.85
C ASN A 104 -14.15 -22.52 -15.98
N GLU A 105 -12.95 -21.99 -16.22
CA GLU A 105 -11.97 -22.60 -17.12
C GLU A 105 -11.37 -23.91 -16.55
N TYR A 106 -11.47 -24.12 -15.24
CA TYR A 106 -10.82 -25.21 -14.54
C TYR A 106 -11.77 -26.17 -13.82
N CYS A 107 -12.92 -25.68 -13.34
CA CYS A 107 -13.94 -26.45 -12.66
C CYS A 107 -15.29 -25.74 -12.69
N HIS A 108 -16.36 -26.38 -12.26
CA HIS A 108 -17.67 -25.72 -12.19
C HIS A 108 -17.78 -24.79 -10.97
N VAL A 109 -18.13 -23.53 -11.18
CA VAL A 109 -18.27 -22.53 -10.10
C VAL A 109 -19.74 -22.46 -9.65
N VAL A 110 -19.96 -22.64 -8.33
CA VAL A 110 -21.28 -22.60 -7.71
C VAL A 110 -21.30 -21.55 -6.59
N TYR A 111 -22.23 -20.62 -6.65
CA TYR A 111 -22.45 -19.60 -5.62
C TYR A 111 -23.60 -20.01 -4.71
N LEU A 112 -23.29 -20.21 -3.42
CA LEU A 112 -24.28 -20.61 -2.43
C LEU A 112 -24.97 -19.40 -1.80
N GLU A 113 -26.29 -19.47 -1.68
CA GLU A 113 -27.06 -18.38 -1.07
C GLU A 113 -26.65 -18.10 0.37
N ARG A 114 -26.60 -16.81 0.74
CA ARG A 114 -26.22 -16.39 2.08
C ARG A 114 -27.31 -16.71 3.11
N THR A 115 -26.89 -17.12 4.29
CA THR A 115 -27.76 -17.22 5.45
C THR A 115 -28.09 -15.79 5.94
N LYS A 116 -29.37 -15.39 5.87
CA LYS A 116 -29.81 -14.03 6.28
C LYS A 116 -29.61 -13.83 7.79
N GLY A 117 -29.18 -12.61 8.17
CA GLY A 117 -29.19 -12.14 9.54
C GLY A 117 -27.94 -12.40 10.40
N ILE A 118 -26.89 -13.06 9.86
CA ILE A 118 -25.64 -13.32 10.61
C ILE A 118 -24.43 -13.09 9.71
N SER A 119 -23.52 -12.19 10.13
CA SER A 119 -22.22 -12.03 9.48
C SER A 119 -21.13 -11.72 10.48
N SER A 120 -19.92 -12.22 10.24
CA SER A 120 -18.72 -11.86 11.01
C SER A 120 -18.50 -10.34 11.05
N THR A 121 -18.90 -9.62 10.01
CA THR A 121 -18.84 -8.15 9.94
C THR A 121 -19.74 -7.49 10.97
N GLN A 122 -20.98 -7.98 11.19
CA GLN A 122 -21.88 -7.43 12.21
C GLN A 122 -21.35 -7.69 13.62
N ILE A 123 -20.67 -8.82 13.84
CA ILE A 123 -20.07 -9.15 15.15
C ILE A 123 -18.81 -8.30 15.40
N ARG A 124 -18.10 -7.87 14.34
CA ARG A 124 -16.87 -7.07 14.43
C ARG A 124 -17.10 -5.58 14.62
N ASN A 125 -18.20 -5.04 14.11
CA ASN A 125 -18.48 -3.59 14.07
C ASN A 125 -18.58 -2.91 15.46
N ILE A 126 -18.37 -3.65 16.54
CA ILE A 126 -18.42 -3.10 17.90
C ILE A 126 -17.17 -2.27 18.25
N ASN A 127 -16.05 -2.36 17.47
CA ASN A 127 -14.79 -1.67 17.74
C ASN A 127 -14.05 -1.25 16.45
N ASN A 128 -14.75 -0.61 15.51
CA ASN A 128 -14.07 -0.04 14.35
C ASN A 128 -13.27 1.21 14.73
N LEU A 129 -12.08 1.36 14.16
CA LEU A 129 -11.32 2.60 14.23
C LEU A 129 -12.09 3.69 13.46
N ARG A 130 -12.35 4.82 14.10
CA ARG A 130 -13.00 5.97 13.48
C ARG A 130 -11.94 6.83 12.82
N LEU A 131 -11.92 6.84 11.47
CA LEU A 131 -10.95 7.56 10.66
C LEU A 131 -11.54 8.89 10.17
N GLY A 132 -10.97 10.00 10.62
CA GLY A 132 -11.23 11.32 10.07
C GLY A 132 -10.40 11.53 8.80
N ILE A 133 -10.94 12.27 7.83
CA ILE A 133 -10.26 12.54 6.56
C ILE A 133 -10.07 14.04 6.39
N VAL A 134 -8.83 14.44 6.08
CA VAL A 134 -8.45 15.81 5.76
C VAL A 134 -7.88 15.84 4.35
N GLY A 135 -8.50 16.57 3.42
CA GLY A 135 -7.93 16.65 2.08
C GLY A 135 -8.88 17.10 0.99
N ASN A 136 -8.41 17.04 -0.24
CA ASN A 136 -9.15 17.44 -1.41
C ASN A 136 -9.64 16.23 -2.23
N GLU A 137 -10.57 16.45 -3.15
CA GLU A 137 -11.45 15.48 -3.76
C GLU A 137 -10.82 14.34 -4.55
N SER A 138 -9.77 14.59 -5.33
CA SER A 138 -9.33 13.62 -6.34
C SER A 138 -8.73 12.34 -5.75
N ILE A 139 -8.10 12.46 -4.59
CA ILE A 139 -7.55 11.30 -3.85
C ILE A 139 -8.61 10.72 -2.92
N LEU A 140 -9.49 11.56 -2.37
CA LEU A 140 -10.57 11.09 -1.50
C LEU A 140 -11.43 10.01 -2.17
N ASP A 141 -11.78 10.19 -3.43
CA ASP A 141 -12.55 9.19 -4.18
C ASP A 141 -11.83 7.84 -4.20
N ARG A 142 -10.55 7.84 -4.55
CA ARG A 142 -9.73 6.63 -4.61
C ARG A 142 -9.52 6.03 -3.22
N PHE A 143 -9.25 6.86 -2.22
CA PHE A 143 -9.05 6.41 -0.85
C PHE A 143 -10.31 5.75 -0.28
N LEU A 144 -11.48 6.37 -0.45
CA LEU A 144 -12.75 5.81 0.00
C LEU A 144 -13.14 4.53 -0.74
N ASP A 145 -12.83 4.44 -2.05
CA ASP A 145 -13.08 3.22 -2.81
C ASP A 145 -12.17 2.08 -2.33
N GLU A 146 -10.90 2.34 -2.00
CA GLU A 146 -9.99 1.36 -1.44
C GLU A 146 -10.35 0.98 0.01
N LEU A 147 -10.84 1.94 0.81
CA LEU A 147 -11.25 1.72 2.19
C LEU A 147 -12.39 0.69 2.33
N LYS A 148 -13.25 0.58 1.29
CA LYS A 148 -14.33 -0.43 1.26
C LYS A 148 -13.82 -1.88 1.35
N PHE A 149 -12.58 -2.12 0.94
CA PHE A 149 -11.93 -3.43 1.01
C PHE A 149 -11.19 -3.68 2.31
N VAL A 150 -11.12 -2.68 3.21
CA VAL A 150 -10.42 -2.78 4.48
C VAL A 150 -11.42 -2.91 5.62
N SER A 151 -11.27 -3.96 6.43
CA SER A 151 -12.15 -4.22 7.57
C SER A 151 -11.61 -3.56 8.85
N GLY A 152 -12.51 -3.17 9.77
CA GLY A 152 -12.15 -2.65 11.10
C GLY A 152 -11.87 -1.16 11.14
N VAL A 153 -12.28 -0.44 10.10
CA VAL A 153 -12.22 1.02 10.02
C VAL A 153 -13.56 1.54 9.50
N GLU A 154 -13.96 2.69 10.00
CA GLU A 154 -15.11 3.44 9.50
C GLU A 154 -14.74 4.92 9.37
N VAL A 155 -15.37 5.61 8.45
CA VAL A 155 -15.13 7.05 8.25
C VAL A 155 -15.90 7.82 9.30
N ALA A 156 -15.18 8.54 10.18
CA ALA A 156 -15.78 9.44 11.18
C ALA A 156 -16.36 10.70 10.54
N GLY A 157 -15.77 11.14 9.43
CA GLY A 157 -16.18 12.31 8.66
C GLY A 157 -15.02 12.94 7.92
N VAL A 158 -15.28 14.06 7.27
CA VAL A 158 -14.34 14.78 6.43
C VAL A 158 -14.21 16.25 6.85
N TYR A 159 -13.01 16.80 6.71
CA TYR A 159 -12.71 18.20 6.84
C TYR A 159 -11.93 18.70 5.63
N ALA A 160 -12.33 19.83 5.05
CA ALA A 160 -11.58 20.52 4.02
C ALA A 160 -11.49 22.02 4.40
N ALA A 161 -10.27 22.55 4.35
CA ALA A 161 -10.00 23.94 4.75
C ALA A 161 -10.62 24.99 3.81
N ASP A 162 -11.05 24.61 2.61
CA ASP A 162 -11.57 25.48 1.57
C ASP A 162 -13.04 25.17 1.30
N GLU A 163 -13.93 26.09 1.64
CA GLU A 163 -15.38 25.94 1.46
C GLU A 163 -15.79 25.73 0.00
N ASP A 164 -15.08 26.31 -0.97
CA ASP A 164 -15.33 26.09 -2.40
C ASP A 164 -15.01 24.64 -2.81
N LYS A 165 -14.02 24.03 -2.17
CA LYS A 165 -13.71 22.61 -2.33
C LYS A 165 -14.71 21.70 -1.61
N CYS A 166 -15.26 22.15 -0.48
CA CYS A 166 -16.37 21.46 0.21
C CYS A 166 -17.65 21.37 -0.65
N SER A 167 -17.89 22.33 -1.54
CA SER A 167 -19.11 22.32 -2.38
C SER A 167 -19.18 21.11 -3.31
N LYS A 168 -18.04 20.57 -3.73
CA LYS A 168 -17.95 19.40 -4.61
C LYS A 168 -18.20 18.09 -3.88
N TYR A 169 -17.97 18.00 -2.55
CA TYR A 169 -18.40 16.86 -1.72
C TYR A 169 -19.92 16.71 -1.61
N LYS A 170 -20.69 17.66 -2.17
CA LYS A 170 -22.15 17.55 -2.31
C LYS A 170 -22.56 16.55 -3.37
N SER A 171 -21.64 15.83 -4.01
CA SER A 171 -21.97 14.78 -4.95
C SER A 171 -22.78 13.67 -4.27
N ILE A 172 -23.68 13.05 -5.01
CA ILE A 172 -24.55 11.94 -4.54
C ILE A 172 -23.72 10.80 -3.90
N LYS A 173 -22.46 10.63 -4.33
CA LYS A 173 -21.54 9.59 -3.87
C LYS A 173 -21.14 9.74 -2.39
N TYR A 174 -21.15 10.97 -1.84
CA TYR A 174 -20.66 11.28 -0.49
C TYR A 174 -21.67 12.00 0.40
N LYS A 175 -22.95 11.99 0.03
CA LYS A 175 -24.02 12.69 0.78
C LYS A 175 -24.15 12.20 2.23
N ASP A 176 -23.74 10.97 2.49
CA ASP A 176 -23.87 10.33 3.81
C ASP A 176 -22.62 10.52 4.70
N LEU A 177 -21.55 11.21 4.20
CA LEU A 177 -20.38 11.52 5.00
C LEU A 177 -20.63 12.76 5.86
N GLU A 178 -20.38 12.63 7.17
CA GLU A 178 -20.39 13.75 8.10
C GLU A 178 -19.30 14.77 7.71
N ARG A 179 -19.64 16.06 7.77
CA ARG A 179 -18.75 17.17 7.42
C ARG A 179 -18.56 18.07 8.60
N TYR A 180 -17.30 18.33 8.90
CA TYR A 180 -16.93 19.18 10.02
C TYR A 180 -16.48 20.54 9.54
N GLU A 181 -17.01 21.60 10.16
CA GLU A 181 -16.63 23.01 9.86
C GLU A 181 -15.24 23.35 10.36
N THR A 182 -14.75 22.64 11.39
CA THR A 182 -13.41 22.85 11.96
C THR A 182 -12.66 21.53 12.07
N TYR A 183 -11.35 21.60 11.96
CA TYR A 183 -10.49 20.43 12.12
C TYR A 183 -10.56 19.86 13.54
N GLU A 184 -10.68 20.74 14.54
CA GLU A 184 -10.83 20.37 15.94
C GLU A 184 -12.11 19.55 16.20
N ALA A 185 -13.20 19.88 15.51
CA ALA A 185 -14.44 19.11 15.58
C ALA A 185 -14.26 17.71 15.00
N LEU A 186 -13.59 17.57 13.85
CA LEU A 186 -13.24 16.26 13.29
C LEU A 186 -12.35 15.46 14.25
N LEU A 187 -11.31 16.07 14.83
CA LEU A 187 -10.42 15.40 15.78
C LEU A 187 -11.16 14.88 17.02
N SER A 188 -12.18 15.60 17.48
CA SER A 188 -12.97 15.16 18.66
C SER A 188 -13.75 13.85 18.41
N CYS A 189 -14.12 13.57 17.16
CA CYS A 189 -14.90 12.40 16.75
C CYS A 189 -14.07 11.25 16.18
N ALA A 190 -12.81 11.50 15.80
CA ALA A 190 -11.91 10.53 15.20
C ALA A 190 -10.96 9.88 16.21
N ASP A 191 -10.52 8.66 15.94
CA ASP A 191 -9.45 7.96 16.65
C ASP A 191 -8.11 8.13 15.91
N ALA A 192 -8.20 8.25 14.59
CA ALA A 192 -7.09 8.49 13.68
C ALA A 192 -7.50 9.44 12.55
N VAL A 193 -6.52 10.03 11.87
CA VAL A 193 -6.77 10.88 10.70
C VAL A 193 -5.90 10.47 9.50
N TYR A 194 -6.49 10.51 8.32
CA TYR A 194 -5.79 10.48 7.05
C TYR A 194 -5.66 11.92 6.51
N ILE A 195 -4.42 12.35 6.25
CA ILE A 195 -4.11 13.73 5.85
C ILE A 195 -3.56 13.77 4.43
N ASN A 196 -4.35 14.35 3.52
CA ASN A 196 -3.97 14.65 2.14
C ASN A 196 -4.13 16.14 1.85
N ALA A 197 -3.53 16.96 2.68
CA ALA A 197 -3.45 18.41 2.49
C ALA A 197 -2.24 18.79 1.63
N PRO A 198 -2.21 20.00 1.04
CA PRO A 198 -1.02 20.56 0.41
C PRO A 198 0.19 20.49 1.36
N LEU A 199 1.39 20.24 0.82
CA LEU A 199 2.60 19.97 1.62
C LEU A 199 2.89 21.09 2.65
N HIS A 200 2.69 22.34 2.27
CA HIS A 200 2.93 23.49 3.18
C HIS A 200 1.94 23.59 4.34
N GLU A 201 0.75 22.99 4.25
CA GLU A 201 -0.26 22.95 5.32
C GLU A 201 -0.20 21.65 6.13
N ARG A 202 0.30 20.58 5.51
CA ARG A 202 0.27 19.20 6.02
C ARG A 202 0.86 19.08 7.42
N LEU A 203 2.03 19.68 7.63
CA LEU A 203 2.72 19.67 8.92
C LEU A 203 1.86 20.22 10.06
N LEU A 204 1.09 21.29 9.81
CA LEU A 204 0.20 21.87 10.81
C LEU A 204 -0.92 20.91 11.21
N TYR A 205 -1.54 20.23 10.24
CA TYR A 205 -2.58 19.24 10.53
C TYR A 205 -2.02 18.03 11.29
N MET A 206 -0.85 17.52 10.88
CA MET A 206 -0.17 16.43 11.60
C MET A 206 0.13 16.81 13.05
N GLU A 207 0.69 17.99 13.28
CA GLU A 207 1.06 18.47 14.62
C GLU A 207 -0.17 18.61 15.53
N LYS A 208 -1.26 19.17 15.03
CA LYS A 208 -2.53 19.28 15.77
C LYS A 208 -3.11 17.90 16.11
N ALA A 209 -3.12 16.96 15.17
CA ALA A 209 -3.60 15.60 15.40
C ALA A 209 -2.77 14.87 16.46
N VAL A 210 -1.44 14.91 16.34
CA VAL A 210 -0.52 14.29 17.31
C VAL A 210 -0.70 14.89 18.71
N LYS A 211 -0.81 16.22 18.83
CA LYS A 211 -1.08 16.90 20.12
C LYS A 211 -2.44 16.49 20.71
N ALA A 212 -3.42 16.19 19.87
CA ALA A 212 -4.73 15.70 20.29
C ALA A 212 -4.75 14.18 20.59
N GLY A 213 -3.59 13.52 20.55
CA GLY A 213 -3.49 12.08 20.81
C GLY A 213 -4.11 11.20 19.72
N LYS A 214 -4.16 11.68 18.47
CA LYS A 214 -4.71 10.94 17.34
C LYS A 214 -3.61 10.32 16.49
N HIS A 215 -3.84 9.08 16.04
CA HIS A 215 -2.98 8.44 15.06
C HIS A 215 -3.08 9.14 13.71
N VAL A 216 -1.99 9.16 12.94
CA VAL A 216 -1.92 9.91 11.68
C VAL A 216 -1.36 9.02 10.57
N LEU A 217 -2.10 8.94 9.46
CA LEU A 217 -1.64 8.51 8.16
C LEU A 217 -1.59 9.75 7.26
N THR A 218 -0.43 10.07 6.71
CA THR A 218 -0.24 11.25 5.85
C THR A 218 0.30 10.86 4.49
N GLU A 219 -0.10 11.57 3.45
CA GLU A 219 0.48 11.42 2.11
C GLU A 219 1.97 11.78 2.09
N PHE A 220 2.68 11.25 1.09
CA PHE A 220 4.07 11.61 0.79
C PHE A 220 4.18 12.94 -0.01
N PRO A 221 5.33 13.60 0.01
CA PRO A 221 6.39 13.41 1.00
C PRO A 221 5.89 13.83 2.38
N PHE A 222 6.43 13.19 3.41
CA PHE A 222 6.05 13.49 4.79
C PHE A 222 6.24 14.95 5.14
N CYS A 223 7.42 15.49 4.86
CA CYS A 223 7.80 16.88 5.11
C CYS A 223 9.05 17.24 4.29
N SER A 224 9.15 18.49 3.84
CA SER A 224 10.35 19.03 3.17
C SER A 224 11.39 19.65 4.11
N ASP A 225 11.14 19.68 5.42
CA ASP A 225 12.04 20.19 6.46
C ASP A 225 12.39 19.07 7.44
N TYR A 226 13.61 18.58 7.37
CA TYR A 226 14.10 17.48 8.21
C TYR A 226 13.97 17.75 9.71
N ARG A 227 14.26 18.99 10.15
CA ARG A 227 14.24 19.31 11.58
C ARG A 227 12.83 19.30 12.14
N LYS A 228 11.87 19.79 11.34
CA LYS A 228 10.44 19.75 11.72
C LYS A 228 9.91 18.34 11.71
N ALA A 229 10.25 17.54 10.69
CA ALA A 229 9.89 16.13 10.62
C ALA A 229 10.36 15.38 11.88
N LYS A 230 11.63 15.50 12.25
CA LYS A 230 12.21 14.86 13.42
C LYS A 230 11.49 15.25 14.71
N LYS A 231 11.26 16.55 14.94
CA LYS A 231 10.52 17.03 16.12
C LYS A 231 9.10 16.48 16.21
N LEU A 232 8.42 16.36 15.06
CA LEU A 232 7.06 15.83 15.02
C LEU A 232 7.04 14.32 15.33
N MET A 233 8.01 13.55 14.83
CA MET A 233 8.15 12.13 15.16
C MET A 233 8.44 11.91 16.64
N GLU A 234 9.37 12.70 17.22
CA GLU A 234 9.64 12.67 18.66
C GLU A 234 8.39 13.01 19.50
N LEU A 235 7.55 13.93 19.01
CA LEU A 235 6.28 14.26 19.66
C LEU A 235 5.30 13.10 19.57
N ALA A 236 5.18 12.46 18.41
CA ALA A 236 4.30 11.31 18.20
C ALA A 236 4.69 10.12 19.13
N GLN A 237 5.98 9.86 19.26
CA GLN A 237 6.49 8.86 20.20
C GLN A 237 6.10 9.18 21.66
N LYS A 238 6.27 10.44 22.09
CA LYS A 238 5.88 10.89 23.44
C LYS A 238 4.37 10.79 23.70
N GLN A 239 3.57 10.97 22.69
CA GLN A 239 2.10 10.86 22.75
C GLN A 239 1.61 9.42 22.55
N HIS A 240 2.49 8.46 22.29
CA HIS A 240 2.17 7.05 21.99
C HIS A 240 1.18 6.92 20.82
N VAL A 241 1.29 7.77 19.81
CA VAL A 241 0.48 7.70 18.59
C VAL A 241 1.32 7.22 17.41
N ILE A 242 0.68 6.50 16.51
CA ILE A 242 1.28 6.10 15.24
C ILE A 242 1.23 7.31 14.31
N LEU A 243 2.38 7.64 13.73
CA LEU A 243 2.54 8.65 12.70
C LEU A 243 3.23 7.99 11.51
N MET A 244 2.48 7.77 10.43
CA MET A 244 2.90 6.95 9.30
C MET A 244 2.75 7.70 8.00
N GLU A 245 3.75 7.58 7.13
CA GLU A 245 3.69 8.08 5.76
C GLU A 245 3.02 7.06 4.84
N GLY A 246 2.08 7.54 4.04
CA GLY A 246 1.33 6.77 3.05
C GLY A 246 2.05 6.70 1.71
N LEU A 247 3.15 5.99 1.64
CA LEU A 247 3.85 5.68 0.39
C LEU A 247 3.52 4.25 -0.03
N LYS A 248 2.40 4.06 -0.69
CA LYS A 248 1.75 2.76 -0.99
C LYS A 248 2.68 1.65 -1.47
N THR A 249 3.71 1.98 -2.25
CA THR A 249 4.70 1.01 -2.77
C THR A 249 5.41 0.27 -1.66
N ALA A 250 5.73 0.94 -0.53
CA ALA A 250 6.39 0.32 0.63
C ALA A 250 5.59 -0.85 1.19
N TYR A 251 4.26 -0.80 1.08
CA TYR A 251 3.33 -1.75 1.68
C TYR A 251 2.86 -2.83 0.70
N CYS A 252 3.24 -2.74 -0.59
CA CYS A 252 2.86 -3.69 -1.62
C CYS A 252 3.60 -5.02 -1.46
N PRO A 253 2.89 -6.18 -1.49
CA PRO A 253 3.49 -7.49 -1.28
C PRO A 253 4.64 -7.82 -2.25
N ALA A 254 4.48 -7.47 -3.52
CA ALA A 254 5.49 -7.72 -4.55
C ALA A 254 6.78 -6.92 -4.31
N PHE A 255 6.67 -5.64 -3.94
CA PHE A 255 7.81 -4.81 -3.61
C PHE A 255 8.56 -5.36 -2.39
N GLY A 256 7.85 -5.71 -1.32
CA GLY A 256 8.44 -6.35 -0.15
C GLY A 256 9.16 -7.66 -0.47
N LYS A 257 8.58 -8.50 -1.34
CA LYS A 257 9.21 -9.73 -1.79
C LYS A 257 10.47 -9.47 -2.61
N MET A 258 10.43 -8.52 -3.53
CA MET A 258 11.57 -8.09 -4.35
C MET A 258 12.74 -7.61 -3.46
N VAL A 259 12.48 -6.72 -2.51
CA VAL A 259 13.49 -6.23 -1.54
C VAL A 259 14.07 -7.40 -0.73
N SER A 260 13.22 -8.30 -0.25
CA SER A 260 13.64 -9.48 0.51
C SER A 260 14.57 -10.40 -0.31
N LEU A 261 14.24 -10.64 -1.58
CA LEU A 261 15.08 -11.44 -2.49
C LEU A 261 16.41 -10.74 -2.80
N ALA A 262 16.40 -9.44 -3.05
CA ALA A 262 17.62 -8.67 -3.29
C ALA A 262 18.59 -8.76 -2.10
N ARG A 263 18.05 -8.58 -0.89
CA ARG A 263 18.84 -8.60 0.36
C ARG A 263 19.23 -10.00 0.85
N SER A 264 18.57 -11.05 0.39
CA SER A 264 18.91 -12.44 0.76
C SER A 264 20.22 -12.96 0.16
N GLY A 265 20.88 -12.17 -0.71
CA GLY A 265 22.11 -12.57 -1.39
C GLY A 265 21.88 -13.41 -2.64
N GLN A 266 20.66 -13.56 -3.13
CA GLN A 266 20.37 -14.27 -4.39
C GLN A 266 21.10 -13.68 -5.58
N ILE A 267 21.18 -12.33 -5.67
CA ILE A 267 21.93 -11.62 -6.69
C ILE A 267 23.36 -11.27 -6.25
N GLY A 268 23.83 -11.84 -5.13
CA GLY A 268 25.08 -11.47 -4.48
C GLY A 268 24.97 -10.17 -3.70
N LYS A 269 26.07 -9.42 -3.55
CA LYS A 269 26.09 -8.11 -2.92
C LYS A 269 25.46 -7.08 -3.88
N ILE A 270 24.55 -6.26 -3.39
CA ILE A 270 23.98 -5.14 -4.16
C ILE A 270 25.06 -4.07 -4.32
N VAL A 271 25.33 -3.64 -5.54
CA VAL A 271 26.37 -2.66 -5.87
C VAL A 271 25.82 -1.42 -6.55
N ASN A 272 24.64 -1.50 -7.17
CA ASN A 272 23.98 -0.35 -7.78
C ASN A 272 22.45 -0.49 -7.74
N VAL A 273 21.74 0.62 -7.57
CA VAL A 273 20.28 0.73 -7.66
C VAL A 273 19.94 1.91 -8.56
N GLU A 274 19.17 1.68 -9.62
CA GLU A 274 18.65 2.72 -10.51
C GLU A 274 17.12 2.69 -10.45
N ALA A 275 16.50 3.78 -10.00
CA ALA A 275 15.05 3.89 -9.83
C ALA A 275 14.54 5.19 -10.46
N ASN A 276 13.71 5.07 -11.50
CA ASN A 276 13.21 6.22 -12.24
C ASN A 276 11.71 6.42 -12.01
N PHE A 277 11.29 7.67 -11.75
CA PHE A 277 9.89 8.04 -11.68
C PHE A 277 9.64 9.33 -12.45
N THR A 278 9.06 9.21 -13.64
CA THR A 278 8.80 10.36 -14.50
C THR A 278 7.35 10.39 -14.98
N GLN A 279 6.78 11.57 -15.04
CA GLN A 279 5.46 11.82 -15.59
C GLN A 279 5.44 13.14 -16.36
N ILE A 280 4.49 13.28 -17.29
CA ILE A 280 4.20 14.54 -17.96
C ILE A 280 2.91 15.06 -17.34
N LEU A 281 3.00 16.19 -16.65
CA LEU A 281 1.81 16.90 -16.14
C LEU A 281 1.21 17.68 -17.32
N GLY A 282 -0.11 17.51 -17.55
CA GLY A 282 -0.82 18.13 -18.67
C GLY A 282 -1.02 19.65 -18.53
N GLU A 283 -1.76 20.24 -19.48
CA GLU A 283 -2.19 21.64 -19.42
C GLU A 283 -2.94 21.92 -18.10
N GLY A 284 -2.52 22.91 -17.35
CA GLY A 284 -2.92 23.15 -15.96
C GLY A 284 -1.77 23.01 -14.96
N LEU A 285 -0.58 22.72 -15.48
CA LEU A 285 0.69 22.54 -14.78
C LEU A 285 0.93 23.58 -13.67
N ASN A 286 0.68 24.85 -13.95
CA ASN A 286 0.95 25.95 -13.00
C ASN A 286 0.19 25.83 -11.68
N ASN A 287 -1.04 25.31 -11.70
CA ASN A 287 -1.82 25.14 -10.47
C ASN A 287 -1.41 23.86 -9.72
N GLN A 288 -1.08 22.78 -10.43
CA GLN A 288 -0.62 21.54 -9.81
C GLN A 288 0.79 21.69 -9.21
N ILE A 289 1.70 22.36 -9.90
CA ILE A 289 3.06 22.65 -9.42
C ILE A 289 3.03 23.57 -8.18
N ARG A 290 2.16 24.56 -8.13
CA ARG A 290 2.01 25.44 -6.95
C ARG A 290 1.55 24.67 -5.70
N ILE A 291 0.87 23.56 -5.88
CA ILE A 291 0.35 22.73 -4.78
C ILE A 291 1.35 21.63 -4.37
N ALA A 292 2.01 21.01 -5.35
CA ALA A 292 2.83 19.81 -5.15
C ALA A 292 4.34 20.06 -5.13
N GLY A 293 4.81 21.26 -5.49
CA GLY A 293 6.25 21.55 -5.65
C GLY A 293 6.81 21.06 -6.97
N GLY A 294 8.15 21.07 -7.11
CA GLY A 294 8.86 20.60 -8.28
C GLY A 294 8.98 19.06 -8.36
N SER A 295 9.86 18.57 -9.25
CA SER A 295 10.04 17.14 -9.48
C SER A 295 10.51 16.39 -8.24
N VAL A 296 11.38 17.00 -7.42
CA VAL A 296 11.92 16.38 -6.20
C VAL A 296 10.82 16.27 -5.13
N GLU A 297 10.15 17.37 -4.81
CA GLU A 297 9.09 17.32 -3.79
C GLU A 297 7.92 16.42 -4.18
N SER A 298 7.57 16.39 -5.48
CA SER A 298 6.41 15.62 -5.93
C SER A 298 6.67 14.12 -6.10
N LEU A 299 7.89 13.71 -6.46
CA LEU A 299 8.13 12.36 -6.98
C LEU A 299 9.29 11.63 -6.32
N ALA A 300 10.24 12.30 -5.64
CA ALA A 300 11.45 11.66 -5.16
C ALA A 300 11.20 10.59 -4.07
N ALA A 301 10.11 10.67 -3.32
CA ALA A 301 9.76 9.67 -2.31
C ALA A 301 9.80 8.24 -2.83
N TYR A 302 9.29 7.99 -4.05
CA TYR A 302 9.31 6.64 -4.65
C TYR A 302 10.71 6.09 -4.88
N PRO A 303 11.60 6.74 -5.66
CA PRO A 303 12.96 6.22 -5.83
C PRO A 303 13.78 6.21 -4.54
N LEU A 304 13.58 7.17 -3.64
CA LEU A 304 14.24 7.18 -2.33
C LEU A 304 13.85 5.95 -1.50
N LEU A 305 12.57 5.58 -1.50
CA LEU A 305 12.11 4.33 -0.88
C LEU A 305 12.90 3.12 -1.41
N ALA A 306 13.02 2.98 -2.73
CA ALA A 306 13.73 1.85 -3.32
C ALA A 306 15.21 1.85 -2.90
N VAL A 307 15.90 2.99 -2.99
CA VAL A 307 17.30 3.14 -2.60
C VAL A 307 17.50 2.78 -1.13
N PHE A 308 16.69 3.34 -0.23
CA PHE A 308 16.86 3.12 1.21
C PHE A 308 16.48 1.70 1.65
N LYS A 309 15.47 1.09 1.05
CA LYS A 309 15.13 -0.31 1.35
C LYS A 309 16.19 -1.30 0.87
N LEU A 310 16.95 -0.97 -0.16
CA LEU A 310 17.96 -1.85 -0.75
C LEU A 310 19.37 -1.61 -0.17
N LEU A 311 19.78 -0.35 0.01
CA LEU A 311 21.12 0.04 0.43
C LEU A 311 21.18 0.64 1.85
N GLY A 312 20.02 0.95 2.46
CA GLY A 312 19.95 1.61 3.77
C GLY A 312 20.04 3.13 3.65
N THR A 313 19.86 3.80 4.81
CA THR A 313 19.82 5.27 4.92
C THR A 313 21.18 5.92 5.17
N ASN A 314 22.24 5.13 5.35
CA ASN A 314 23.59 5.59 5.69
C ASN A 314 24.44 5.86 4.44
N TYR A 315 23.96 6.71 3.52
CA TYR A 315 24.76 7.14 2.36
C TYR A 315 25.84 8.16 2.80
N LYS A 316 27.01 8.15 2.07
CA LYS A 316 28.09 9.12 2.32
C LYS A 316 27.77 10.50 1.73
N ARG A 317 27.18 10.53 0.53
CA ARG A 317 26.86 11.77 -0.18
C ARG A 317 25.67 11.55 -1.12
N VAL A 318 24.85 12.56 -1.24
CA VAL A 318 23.90 12.71 -2.36
C VAL A 318 24.19 14.01 -3.09
N SER A 319 24.12 14.00 -4.42
CA SER A 319 24.26 15.18 -5.27
C SER A 319 23.15 15.22 -6.31
N PHE A 320 22.84 16.41 -6.80
CA PHE A 320 21.71 16.65 -7.68
C PHE A 320 22.16 17.39 -8.95
N VAL A 321 21.61 16.97 -10.08
CA VAL A 321 21.69 17.72 -11.35
C VAL A 321 20.26 17.99 -11.78
N THR A 322 19.90 19.26 -11.92
CA THR A 322 18.52 19.66 -12.15
C THR A 322 18.39 20.69 -13.26
N GLN A 323 17.31 20.62 -14.01
CA GLN A 323 16.86 21.67 -14.93
C GLN A 323 15.64 22.36 -14.29
N LYS A 324 15.71 23.70 -14.23
CA LYS A 324 14.64 24.52 -13.63
C LYS A 324 13.96 25.39 -14.67
N GLU A 325 12.66 25.57 -14.52
CA GLU A 325 11.86 26.53 -15.24
C GLU A 325 11.06 27.36 -14.21
N ASN A 326 11.17 28.70 -14.29
CA ASN A 326 10.52 29.62 -13.33
C ASN A 326 10.80 29.24 -11.85
N HIS A 327 12.05 28.88 -11.53
CA HIS A 327 12.53 28.43 -10.21
C HIS A 327 12.02 27.05 -9.76
N ILE A 328 11.24 26.35 -10.58
CA ILE A 328 10.70 25.03 -10.30
C ILE A 328 11.59 23.97 -10.99
N ASP A 329 11.98 22.94 -10.27
CA ASP A 329 12.74 21.83 -10.84
C ASP A 329 11.81 20.93 -11.66
N MET A 330 12.06 20.90 -12.97
CA MET A 330 11.25 20.17 -13.93
C MET A 330 11.72 18.71 -14.05
N ILE A 331 13.03 18.53 -14.05
CA ILE A 331 13.68 17.22 -14.04
C ILE A 331 14.93 17.28 -13.15
N THR A 332 15.09 16.28 -12.31
CA THR A 332 16.25 16.18 -11.41
C THR A 332 16.79 14.76 -11.41
N LYS A 333 18.11 14.65 -11.58
CA LYS A 333 18.85 13.41 -11.35
C LYS A 333 19.50 13.48 -9.97
N LEU A 334 19.27 12.45 -9.15
CA LEU A 334 19.87 12.23 -7.84
C LEU A 334 20.97 11.18 -8.00
N ASN A 335 22.14 11.40 -7.39
CA ASN A 335 23.24 10.44 -7.38
C ASN A 335 23.70 10.21 -5.93
N PHE A 336 23.68 8.96 -5.49
CA PHE A 336 24.08 8.53 -4.15
C PHE A 336 25.41 7.79 -4.17
N ILE A 337 26.25 8.09 -3.20
CA ILE A 337 27.49 7.39 -2.93
C ILE A 337 27.38 6.72 -1.56
N TYR A 338 27.53 5.41 -1.53
CA TYR A 338 27.66 4.59 -0.32
C TYR A 338 29.12 4.17 -0.10
N GLU A 339 29.41 3.40 0.94
CA GLU A 339 30.76 2.85 1.18
C GLU A 339 31.24 1.97 0.04
N ASP A 340 30.34 1.11 -0.43
CA ASP A 340 30.65 0.02 -1.37
C ASP A 340 29.53 -0.21 -2.40
N ALA A 341 28.67 0.78 -2.59
CA ALA A 341 27.59 0.80 -3.56
C ALA A 341 27.31 2.23 -4.04
N MET A 342 26.53 2.35 -5.11
CA MET A 342 25.99 3.61 -5.60
C MET A 342 24.49 3.46 -5.91
N ALA A 343 23.81 4.59 -6.03
CA ALA A 343 22.44 4.59 -6.55
C ALA A 343 22.18 5.86 -7.38
N GLY A 344 21.29 5.73 -8.35
CA GLY A 344 20.80 6.81 -9.17
C GLY A 344 19.28 6.85 -9.20
N ALA A 345 18.75 8.05 -9.36
CA ALA A 345 17.32 8.25 -9.60
C ALA A 345 17.10 9.42 -10.56
N VAL A 346 16.10 9.30 -11.43
CA VAL A 346 15.61 10.42 -12.23
C VAL A 346 14.15 10.65 -11.89
N VAL A 347 13.84 11.87 -11.50
CA VAL A 347 12.46 12.34 -11.28
C VAL A 347 12.15 13.48 -12.24
N SER A 348 10.98 13.45 -12.87
CA SER A 348 10.56 14.49 -13.80
C SER A 348 9.05 14.69 -13.81
N ILE A 349 8.63 15.95 -13.88
CA ILE A 349 7.23 16.37 -14.02
C ILE A 349 6.89 16.86 -15.43
N HIS A 350 7.87 16.94 -16.33
CA HIS A 350 7.68 17.47 -17.67
C HIS A 350 8.20 16.56 -18.80
N SER A 351 8.96 15.52 -18.47
CA SER A 351 9.47 14.56 -19.43
C SER A 351 9.13 13.14 -19.03
N LYS A 352 9.03 12.23 -20.01
CA LYS A 352 8.70 10.83 -19.79
C LYS A 352 9.88 9.95 -20.19
N ALA A 353 10.28 9.07 -19.27
CA ALA A 353 11.21 7.98 -19.50
C ALA A 353 10.59 6.66 -19.09
N GLU A 354 11.29 5.54 -19.35
CA GLU A 354 10.91 4.24 -18.80
C GLU A 354 10.92 4.34 -17.26
N GLY A 355 9.84 4.00 -16.63
CA GLY A 355 9.72 4.02 -15.18
C GLY A 355 10.07 2.64 -14.60
N ASP A 356 11.31 2.22 -14.77
CA ASP A 356 11.85 0.94 -14.32
C ASP A 356 12.66 1.06 -13.02
N LEU A 357 12.89 -0.09 -12.38
CA LEU A 357 13.81 -0.24 -11.26
C LEU A 357 14.79 -1.38 -11.58
N VAL A 358 16.08 -1.07 -11.54
CA VAL A 358 17.16 -2.05 -11.75
C VAL A 358 18.03 -2.13 -10.49
N ILE A 359 18.19 -3.35 -9.97
CA ILE A 359 19.00 -3.64 -8.78
C ILE A 359 20.14 -4.55 -9.20
N SER A 360 21.36 -4.00 -9.32
CA SER A 360 22.54 -4.73 -9.78
C SER A 360 23.26 -5.36 -8.59
N GLY A 361 23.57 -6.63 -8.71
CA GLY A 361 24.34 -7.38 -7.73
C GLY A 361 25.53 -8.08 -8.35
N THR A 362 26.43 -8.63 -7.52
CA THR A 362 27.68 -9.29 -7.96
C THR A 362 27.49 -10.67 -8.59
N LYS A 363 26.26 -11.24 -8.54
CA LYS A 363 25.94 -12.56 -9.11
C LYS A 363 24.77 -12.52 -10.11
N GLY A 364 24.08 -11.39 -10.23
CA GLY A 364 22.92 -11.20 -11.07
C GLY A 364 22.25 -9.87 -10.77
N TYR A 365 21.11 -9.62 -11.35
CA TYR A 365 20.35 -8.40 -11.11
C TYR A 365 18.85 -8.67 -11.06
N ILE A 366 18.10 -7.73 -10.47
CA ILE A 366 16.64 -7.72 -10.52
C ILE A 366 16.20 -6.59 -11.43
N TYR A 367 15.28 -6.90 -12.32
CA TYR A 367 14.64 -5.95 -13.21
C TYR A 367 13.13 -5.88 -12.91
N VAL A 368 12.64 -4.68 -12.64
CA VAL A 368 11.23 -4.38 -12.44
C VAL A 368 10.79 -3.41 -13.52
N PRO A 369 9.95 -3.84 -14.49
CA PRO A 369 9.49 -2.95 -15.56
C PRO A 369 8.56 -1.86 -15.05
N ALA A 370 8.33 -0.86 -15.89
CA ALA A 370 7.37 0.20 -15.61
C ALA A 370 5.91 -0.32 -15.50
N PRO A 371 5.13 0.20 -14.59
CA PRO A 371 5.47 1.14 -13.52
C PRO A 371 5.96 0.39 -12.26
N TRP A 372 7.25 0.42 -11.98
CA TRP A 372 7.82 -0.36 -10.87
C TRP A 372 7.19 -0.04 -9.50
N TRP A 373 6.67 1.16 -9.30
CA TRP A 373 5.98 1.55 -8.05
C TRP A 373 4.59 0.92 -7.87
N LYS A 374 4.09 0.24 -8.90
CA LYS A 374 2.94 -0.68 -8.86
C LYS A 374 3.43 -2.08 -9.22
N THR A 375 4.39 -2.60 -8.48
CA THR A 375 5.05 -3.87 -8.81
C THR A 375 4.04 -5.02 -8.96
N GLU A 376 3.83 -5.49 -10.17
CA GLU A 376 3.05 -6.69 -10.49
C GLU A 376 3.92 -7.83 -11.00
N PHE A 377 5.11 -7.47 -11.47
CA PHE A 377 6.04 -8.40 -12.07
C PHE A 377 7.48 -7.95 -11.82
N PHE A 378 8.39 -8.89 -11.60
CA PHE A 378 9.82 -8.64 -11.66
C PHE A 378 10.58 -9.92 -12.04
N GLU A 379 11.78 -9.75 -12.55
CA GLU A 379 12.68 -10.84 -12.93
C GLU A 379 13.99 -10.78 -12.14
N VAL A 380 14.43 -11.94 -11.67
CA VAL A 380 15.80 -12.13 -11.22
C VAL A 380 16.57 -12.74 -12.39
N ARG A 381 17.59 -12.03 -12.86
CA ARG A 381 18.37 -12.38 -14.05
C ARG A 381 19.84 -12.62 -13.70
N TYR A 382 20.42 -13.62 -14.36
CA TYR A 382 21.78 -14.05 -14.18
C TYR A 382 22.50 -14.10 -15.55
N GLU A 383 23.85 -14.20 -15.55
CA GLU A 383 24.62 -14.46 -16.79
C GLU A 383 24.15 -15.74 -17.48
N ASP A 384 23.90 -16.80 -16.71
CA ASP A 384 23.23 -18.00 -17.21
C ASP A 384 21.73 -17.79 -17.26
N ILE A 385 21.20 -17.51 -18.44
CA ILE A 385 19.77 -17.23 -18.69
C ILE A 385 18.83 -18.36 -18.24
N ASN A 386 19.32 -19.60 -18.14
CA ASN A 386 18.52 -20.73 -17.67
C ASN A 386 18.22 -20.65 -16.16
N LYS A 387 18.94 -19.80 -15.43
CA LYS A 387 18.71 -19.56 -14.00
C LYS A 387 17.74 -18.41 -13.74
N ASN A 388 17.32 -17.70 -14.78
CA ASN A 388 16.41 -16.57 -14.65
C ASN A 388 15.08 -17.02 -14.03
N ARG A 389 14.51 -16.18 -13.15
CA ARG A 389 13.25 -16.44 -12.49
C ARG A 389 12.32 -15.25 -12.60
N LYS A 390 11.06 -15.51 -12.91
CA LYS A 390 9.99 -14.53 -13.05
C LYS A 390 9.05 -14.64 -11.86
N TYR A 391 8.64 -13.48 -11.32
CA TYR A 391 7.73 -13.38 -10.20
C TYR A 391 6.53 -12.54 -10.62
N PHE A 392 5.33 -13.06 -10.46
CA PHE A 392 4.09 -12.40 -10.80
C PHE A 392 3.26 -12.21 -9.54
N TYR A 393 2.71 -11.02 -9.41
CA TYR A 393 1.83 -10.64 -8.32
C TYR A 393 0.62 -9.90 -8.87
N LYS A 394 -0.48 -9.97 -8.17
CA LYS A 394 -1.62 -9.13 -8.44
C LYS A 394 -1.51 -7.86 -7.60
N PHE A 395 -1.58 -6.71 -8.26
CA PHE A 395 -1.70 -5.42 -7.60
C PHE A 395 -3.18 -5.06 -7.52
N ASP A 396 -3.75 -5.08 -6.33
CA ASP A 396 -5.18 -4.81 -6.15
C ASP A 396 -5.46 -3.31 -6.05
N GLY A 397 -6.37 -2.85 -6.90
CA GLY A 397 -6.85 -1.47 -6.94
C GLY A 397 -5.75 -0.44 -7.19
N GLU A 398 -5.78 0.66 -6.44
CA GLU A 398 -4.77 1.71 -6.49
C GLU A 398 -3.60 1.49 -5.50
N GLY A 399 -3.64 0.42 -4.70
CA GLY A 399 -2.64 0.06 -3.70
C GLY A 399 -2.78 0.77 -2.35
N LEU A 400 -3.72 1.72 -2.21
CA LEU A 400 -3.95 2.45 -0.96
C LEU A 400 -4.44 1.52 0.15
N ARG A 401 -5.15 0.44 -0.19
CA ARG A 401 -5.58 -0.57 0.80
C ARG A 401 -4.44 -1.19 1.58
N TYR A 402 -3.27 -1.36 0.97
CA TYR A 402 -2.10 -1.95 1.63
C TYR A 402 -1.55 -1.02 2.72
N GLU A 403 -1.47 0.29 2.45
CA GLU A 403 -1.02 1.25 3.46
C GLU A 403 -2.05 1.43 4.58
N ILE A 404 -3.36 1.45 4.24
CA ILE A 404 -4.43 1.51 5.25
C ILE A 404 -4.36 0.29 6.18
N VAL A 405 -4.22 -0.90 5.63
CA VAL A 405 -4.09 -2.15 6.42
C VAL A 405 -2.87 -2.10 7.33
N GLU A 406 -1.71 -1.65 6.83
CA GLU A 406 -0.50 -1.52 7.64
C GLU A 406 -0.66 -0.48 8.76
N PHE A 407 -1.29 0.66 8.46
CA PHE A 407 -1.58 1.69 9.46
C PHE A 407 -2.44 1.15 10.61
N LEU A 408 -3.53 0.46 10.28
CA LEU A 408 -4.39 -0.17 11.27
C LEU A 408 -3.67 -1.25 12.09
N TYR A 409 -2.78 -2.00 11.43
CA TYR A 409 -1.95 -3.00 12.09
C TYR A 409 -0.97 -2.37 13.09
N ASN A 410 -0.31 -1.29 12.69
CA ASN A 410 0.61 -0.54 13.56
C ASN A 410 -0.10 0.06 14.78
N ILE A 411 -1.32 0.58 14.61
CA ILE A 411 -2.15 1.07 15.72
C ILE A 411 -2.47 -0.07 16.69
N ARG A 412 -2.90 -1.22 16.19
CA ARG A 412 -3.23 -2.37 17.01
C ARG A 412 -2.02 -2.89 17.80
N ASP A 413 -0.86 -2.94 17.16
CA ASP A 413 0.37 -3.45 17.77
C ASP A 413 1.08 -2.40 18.62
N GLY A 414 0.64 -1.14 18.60
CA GLY A 414 1.20 -0.02 19.35
C GLY A 414 2.63 0.36 18.93
N ARG A 415 3.02 0.08 17.69
CA ARG A 415 4.36 0.35 17.16
C ARG A 415 4.34 0.67 15.68
N ASN A 416 5.26 1.49 15.22
CA ASN A 416 5.50 1.68 13.79
C ASN A 416 6.01 0.39 13.15
N GLY A 417 5.52 0.09 11.94
CA GLY A 417 5.88 -1.11 11.21
C GLY A 417 7.30 -1.08 10.65
N PHE A 418 7.73 -2.24 10.11
CA PHE A 418 9.06 -2.41 9.51
C PHE A 418 9.10 -2.03 8.02
N LEU A 419 7.93 -1.92 7.38
CA LEU A 419 7.86 -1.70 5.93
C LEU A 419 8.27 -0.27 5.53
N MET A 420 7.94 0.71 6.36
CA MET A 420 8.44 2.09 6.28
C MET A 420 8.84 2.52 7.69
N THR A 421 10.13 2.64 7.93
CA THR A 421 10.65 2.98 9.27
C THR A 421 10.76 4.49 9.42
N GLU A 422 10.86 4.96 10.66
CA GLU A 422 11.14 6.37 10.96
C GLU A 422 12.45 6.84 10.30
N ASP A 423 13.49 6.00 10.30
CA ASP A 423 14.77 6.30 9.65
C ASP A 423 14.62 6.48 8.12
N ASP A 424 13.76 5.68 7.47
CA ASP A 424 13.48 5.84 6.04
C ASP A 424 12.83 7.18 5.75
N VAL A 425 11.79 7.55 6.50
CA VAL A 425 11.07 8.83 6.35
C VAL A 425 11.96 10.02 6.66
N LEU A 426 12.76 9.95 7.73
CA LEU A 426 13.70 11.03 8.08
C LEU A 426 14.82 11.18 7.05
N ALA A 427 15.30 10.07 6.47
CA ALA A 427 16.29 10.13 5.41
C ALA A 427 15.72 10.73 4.12
N GLU A 428 14.46 10.43 3.79
CA GLU A 428 13.73 11.08 2.69
C GLU A 428 13.60 12.59 2.91
N CYS A 429 13.08 13.00 4.06
CA CYS A 429 12.98 14.42 4.42
C CYS A 429 14.34 15.14 4.34
N LYS A 430 15.42 14.46 4.78
CA LYS A 430 16.78 15.01 4.73
C LYS A 430 17.28 15.23 3.30
N VAL A 431 17.01 14.31 2.39
CA VAL A 431 17.38 14.46 0.97
C VAL A 431 16.63 15.60 0.32
N ILE A 432 15.32 15.69 0.57
CA ILE A 432 14.48 16.78 0.04
C ILE A 432 14.93 18.14 0.60
N ASP A 433 15.15 18.24 1.91
CA ASP A 433 15.64 19.46 2.59
C ASP A 433 17.01 19.90 2.03
N GLN A 434 17.93 18.96 1.80
CA GLN A 434 19.24 19.21 1.21
C GLN A 434 19.11 19.80 -0.20
N PHE A 435 18.23 19.24 -1.05
CA PHE A 435 17.95 19.75 -2.38
C PHE A 435 17.37 21.18 -2.35
N LEU A 436 16.35 21.41 -1.52
CA LEU A 436 15.71 22.72 -1.38
C LEU A 436 16.65 23.77 -0.78
N SER A 437 17.57 23.35 0.08
CA SER A 437 18.64 24.19 0.63
C SER A 437 19.80 24.42 -0.35
N ASN A 438 19.69 23.93 -1.58
CA ASN A 438 20.68 24.07 -2.66
C ASN A 438 22.08 23.50 -2.32
N VAL A 439 22.12 22.41 -1.51
CA VAL A 439 23.37 21.74 -1.14
C VAL A 439 23.68 20.65 -2.15
N ASP A 440 24.89 20.68 -2.73
CA ASP A 440 25.33 19.74 -3.80
C ASP A 440 24.41 19.71 -5.03
N VAL A 441 23.80 20.85 -5.38
CA VAL A 441 22.89 21.01 -6.52
C VAL A 441 23.60 21.71 -7.68
N THR A 442 23.63 21.05 -8.83
CA THR A 442 24.07 21.64 -10.11
C THR A 442 22.83 21.94 -10.93
N VAL A 443 22.61 23.22 -11.24
CA VAL A 443 21.53 23.65 -12.12
C VAL A 443 22.06 23.71 -13.54
N LEU A 444 21.37 23.06 -14.47
CA LEU A 444 21.68 23.12 -15.90
C LEU A 444 21.19 24.46 -16.46
N ASP A 445 21.99 25.07 -17.33
CA ASP A 445 21.55 26.25 -18.07
C ASP A 445 20.30 25.93 -18.87
N SER A 446 19.29 26.80 -18.79
CA SER A 446 18.09 26.66 -19.62
C SER A 446 18.50 26.78 -21.08
N TYR A 447 18.20 25.75 -21.88
CA TYR A 447 18.40 25.81 -23.33
C TYR A 447 17.42 26.87 -23.88
N CYS A 448 17.90 28.08 -24.11
CA CYS A 448 17.24 29.07 -24.96
C CYS A 448 17.43 28.65 -26.42
N GLY A 449 16.81 27.57 -26.82
CA GLY A 449 16.73 27.14 -28.21
C GLY A 449 15.32 27.38 -28.69
N ASP A 450 15.15 28.37 -29.54
CA ASP A 450 13.99 28.53 -30.39
C ASP A 450 13.79 27.25 -31.18
N ILE A 451 12.68 26.52 -30.96
CA ILE A 451 12.16 25.52 -31.89
C ILE A 451 10.89 26.07 -32.50
#